data_b0f68bc48858e72e8b33e646e44823d0
#
_entry.id   b0f68bc48858e72e8b33e646e44823d0
#
_cell.length_a   1.000
_cell.length_b   1.000
_cell.length_c   1.000
_cell.angle_alpha   90.00
_cell.angle_beta   90.00
_cell.angle_gamma   90.00
#
_symmetry.space_group_name_H-M   'P 1'
#
loop_
_entity.id
_entity.type
_entity.pdbx_description
1 polymer ?
#
loop_
_entity_poly.entity_id
_entity_poly.type
_entity_poly.pdbx_seq_one_letter_code
_entity_poly.pdbx_strand_id
1 'polypeptide(L)'
;MHNYKELEIWKASLSICTPIYRMTKKFPDDEKFGLVSQVRRAAVSVPSNIAEGSSRTSDKDFVRFLEYSLGSCREIETQVLIAQNLGYTNPDEITVLLKELYRIMVMLNNFIKKLKTNY
;
A
#
# COMPACT_ATOMS: atom_id res chain seq x y z
N MET A 1 21.48 7.09 -1.37
CA MET A 1 20.20 7.70 -1.76
C MET A 1 19.70 7.05 -3.04
N HIS A 2 18.43 6.74 -3.12
CA HIS A 2 17.84 6.05 -4.27
C HIS A 2 16.90 7.00 -5.02
N ASN A 3 16.80 6.81 -6.33
CA ASN A 3 15.81 7.54 -7.14
C ASN A 3 14.50 6.74 -7.11
N TYR A 4 13.55 7.16 -6.28
CA TYR A 4 12.32 6.39 -6.06
C TYR A 4 11.48 6.23 -7.34
N LYS A 5 11.55 7.17 -8.26
CA LYS A 5 10.76 7.09 -9.51
C LYS A 5 11.20 5.94 -10.41
N GLU A 6 12.41 5.42 -10.22
CA GLU A 6 12.92 4.27 -10.96
C GLU A 6 12.68 2.95 -10.24
N LEU A 7 12.22 2.98 -8.96
CA LEU A 7 12.00 1.76 -8.19
C LEU A 7 10.71 1.08 -8.61
N GLU A 8 10.81 -0.21 -8.95
CA GLU A 8 9.64 -1.00 -9.34
C GLU A 8 8.59 -1.07 -8.24
N ILE A 9 9.02 -1.15 -6.97
CA ILE A 9 8.09 -1.16 -5.84
C ILE A 9 7.28 0.13 -5.73
N TRP A 10 7.88 1.27 -6.06
CA TRP A 10 7.17 2.54 -6.04
C TRP A 10 6.14 2.59 -7.16
N LYS A 11 6.53 2.21 -8.38
CA LYS A 11 5.63 2.16 -9.53
C LYS A 11 4.46 1.22 -9.28
N ALA A 12 4.75 0.03 -8.74
CA ALA A 12 3.71 -0.95 -8.42
C ALA A 12 2.77 -0.42 -7.35
N SER A 13 3.29 0.27 -6.32
CA SER A 13 2.46 0.80 -5.25
C SER A 13 1.55 1.93 -5.71
N LEU A 14 1.96 2.70 -6.71
CA LEU A 14 1.07 3.70 -7.31
C LEU A 14 -0.15 3.04 -7.96
N SER A 15 0.05 1.85 -8.54
CA SER A 15 -1.00 1.19 -9.33
C SER A 15 -2.19 0.74 -8.50
N ILE A 16 -2.08 0.60 -7.17
CA ILE A 16 -3.21 0.19 -6.33
C ILE A 16 -4.08 1.37 -5.91
N CYS A 17 -3.57 2.59 -6.00
CA CYS A 17 -4.32 3.77 -5.53
C CYS A 17 -5.58 4.01 -6.37
N THR A 18 -5.47 3.94 -7.68
CA THR A 18 -6.62 4.17 -8.57
C THR A 18 -7.76 3.17 -8.34
N PRO A 19 -7.53 1.85 -8.33
CA PRO A 19 -8.62 0.92 -8.04
C PRO A 19 -9.23 1.11 -6.66
N ILE A 20 -8.43 1.47 -5.65
CA ILE A 20 -8.96 1.72 -4.30
C ILE A 20 -9.87 2.95 -4.32
N TYR A 21 -9.48 4.03 -4.99
CA TYR A 21 -10.30 5.24 -5.09
C TYR A 21 -11.59 4.95 -5.86
N ARG A 22 -11.53 4.16 -6.93
CA ARG A 22 -12.72 3.78 -7.70
C ARG A 22 -13.68 2.93 -6.86
N MET A 23 -13.13 1.94 -6.17
CA MET A 23 -13.92 1.05 -5.32
C MET A 23 -14.63 1.82 -4.22
N THR A 24 -13.91 2.71 -3.55
CA THR A 24 -14.45 3.43 -2.39
C THR A 24 -15.46 4.50 -2.76
N LYS A 25 -15.51 4.96 -4.03
CA LYS A 25 -16.56 5.84 -4.50
C LYS A 25 -17.95 5.23 -4.37
N LYS A 26 -18.03 3.89 -4.38
CA LYS A 26 -19.31 3.16 -4.30
C LYS A 26 -19.73 2.84 -2.87
N PHE A 27 -18.90 3.19 -1.89
CA PHE A 27 -19.22 2.96 -0.48
C PHE A 27 -20.33 3.93 -0.05
N PRO A 28 -21.13 3.57 0.98
CA PRO A 28 -22.16 4.46 1.49
C PRO A 28 -21.60 5.82 1.94
N ASP A 29 -22.42 6.86 1.82
CA ASP A 29 -22.00 8.23 2.16
C ASP A 29 -21.59 8.38 3.61
N ASP A 30 -22.17 7.61 4.53
CA ASP A 30 -21.82 7.67 5.95
C ASP A 30 -20.43 7.08 6.24
N GLU A 31 -19.80 6.43 5.27
CA GLU A 31 -18.41 5.99 5.41
C GLU A 31 -17.39 6.98 4.88
N LYS A 32 -17.81 8.13 4.40
CA LYS A 32 -16.93 9.13 3.81
C LYS A 32 -15.77 9.51 4.75
N PHE A 33 -16.08 9.73 6.02
CA PHE A 33 -15.11 10.09 7.04
C PHE A 33 -14.65 8.88 7.89
N GLY A 34 -15.13 7.70 7.56
CA GLY A 34 -14.77 6.46 8.21
C GLY A 34 -13.90 5.62 7.29
N LEU A 35 -14.45 4.50 6.81
CA LEU A 35 -13.70 3.49 6.06
C LEU A 35 -13.11 4.04 4.76
N VAL A 36 -13.84 4.91 4.04
CA VAL A 36 -13.33 5.52 2.80
C VAL A 36 -12.05 6.31 3.08
N SER A 37 -12.09 7.18 4.09
CA SER A 37 -10.95 8.01 4.48
C SER A 37 -9.75 7.14 4.89
N GLN A 38 -10.00 6.10 5.69
CA GLN A 38 -8.94 5.24 6.21
C GLN A 38 -8.25 4.44 5.11
N VAL A 39 -9.00 3.81 4.22
CA VAL A 39 -8.39 2.97 3.18
C VAL A 39 -7.66 3.82 2.13
N ARG A 40 -8.17 5.00 1.82
CA ARG A 40 -7.50 5.92 0.90
C ARG A 40 -6.19 6.43 1.48
N ARG A 41 -6.20 6.78 2.77
CA ARG A 41 -4.99 7.21 3.47
C ARG A 41 -3.94 6.10 3.48
N ALA A 42 -4.35 4.87 3.79
CA ALA A 42 -3.44 3.72 3.79
C ALA A 42 -2.86 3.47 2.38
N ALA A 43 -3.69 3.58 1.34
CA ALA A 43 -3.24 3.39 -0.04
C ALA A 43 -2.16 4.41 -0.43
N VAL A 44 -2.40 5.69 -0.14
CA VAL A 44 -1.46 6.77 -0.47
C VAL A 44 -0.16 6.62 0.33
N SER A 45 -0.25 6.11 1.56
CA SER A 45 0.94 5.98 2.42
C SER A 45 1.93 4.92 1.91
N VAL A 46 1.49 3.93 1.11
CA VAL A 46 2.41 2.93 0.57
C VAL A 46 3.47 3.57 -0.33
N PRO A 47 3.12 4.24 -1.44
CA PRO A 47 4.13 4.89 -2.26
C PRO A 47 4.82 6.08 -1.55
N SER A 48 4.10 6.78 -0.68
CA SER A 48 4.66 7.94 0.02
C SER A 48 5.81 7.54 0.95
N ASN A 49 5.67 6.44 1.68
CA ASN A 49 6.75 5.95 2.54
C ASN A 49 7.94 5.42 1.74
N ILE A 50 7.71 4.80 0.60
CA ILE A 50 8.79 4.37 -0.28
C ILE A 50 9.60 5.59 -0.74
N ALA A 51 8.91 6.63 -1.21
CA ALA A 51 9.55 7.85 -1.67
C ALA A 51 10.31 8.54 -0.54
N GLU A 52 9.70 8.66 0.63
CA GLU A 52 10.31 9.28 1.79
C GLU A 52 11.58 8.53 2.21
N GLY A 53 11.49 7.20 2.29
CA GLY A 53 12.62 6.36 2.69
C GLY A 53 13.77 6.43 1.71
N SER A 54 13.48 6.55 0.40
CA SER A 54 14.49 6.59 -0.64
C SER A 54 15.41 7.83 -0.53
N SER A 55 14.93 8.88 0.13
CA SER A 55 15.71 10.11 0.32
C SER A 55 16.62 10.06 1.55
N ARG A 56 16.55 9.00 2.34
CA ARG A 56 17.34 8.85 3.55
C ARG A 56 18.80 8.53 3.22
N THR A 57 19.71 8.87 4.13
CA THR A 57 21.13 8.71 3.91
C THR A 57 21.64 7.30 4.16
N SER A 58 20.88 6.47 4.89
CA SER A 58 21.28 5.09 5.20
C SER A 58 20.23 4.08 4.74
N ASP A 59 20.70 2.90 4.35
CA ASP A 59 19.81 1.79 4.01
C ASP A 59 19.00 1.33 5.21
N LYS A 60 19.56 1.40 6.40
CA LYS A 60 18.85 1.06 7.64
C LYS A 60 17.62 1.94 7.82
N ASP A 61 17.76 3.23 7.59
CA ASP A 61 16.65 4.18 7.70
C ASP A 61 15.64 3.96 6.58
N PHE A 62 16.11 3.66 5.36
CA PHE A 62 15.23 3.33 4.25
C PHE A 62 14.38 2.10 4.57
N VAL A 63 14.98 1.05 5.14
CA VAL A 63 14.25 -0.17 5.54
C VAL A 63 13.13 0.18 6.51
N ARG A 64 13.35 1.09 7.45
CA ARG A 64 12.30 1.52 8.39
C ARG A 64 11.07 2.05 7.66
N PHE A 65 11.26 2.89 6.64
CA PHE A 65 10.15 3.43 5.86
C PHE A 65 9.48 2.36 4.99
N LEU A 66 10.24 1.41 4.47
CA LEU A 66 9.68 0.29 3.72
C LEU A 66 8.80 -0.59 4.62
N GLU A 67 9.18 -0.74 5.88
CA GLU A 67 8.37 -1.45 6.87
C GLU A 67 7.08 -0.70 7.18
N TYR A 68 7.10 0.63 7.19
CA TYR A 68 5.87 1.42 7.29
C TYR A 68 4.94 1.17 6.09
N SER A 69 5.51 1.09 4.87
CA SER A 69 4.72 0.76 3.68
C SER A 69 4.07 -0.62 3.80
N LEU A 70 4.80 -1.62 4.31
CA LEU A 70 4.24 -2.95 4.58
C LEU A 70 3.09 -2.88 5.56
N GLY A 71 3.24 -2.10 6.63
CA GLY A 71 2.15 -1.89 7.60
C GLY A 71 0.92 -1.31 6.94
N SER A 72 1.11 -0.34 6.04
CA SER A 72 0.00 0.26 5.29
C SER A 72 -0.68 -0.76 4.37
N CYS A 73 0.08 -1.66 3.76
CA CYS A 73 -0.50 -2.75 2.96
C CYS A 73 -1.41 -3.65 3.82
N ARG A 74 -0.99 -3.97 5.04
CA ARG A 74 -1.80 -4.78 5.97
C ARG A 74 -3.06 -4.04 6.39
N GLU A 75 -2.97 -2.72 6.57
CA GLU A 75 -4.16 -1.91 6.85
C GLU A 75 -5.15 -1.95 5.69
N ILE A 76 -4.66 -1.81 4.44
CA ILE A 76 -5.51 -1.91 3.25
C ILE A 76 -6.21 -3.26 3.23
N GLU A 77 -5.46 -4.34 3.38
CA GLU A 77 -6.01 -5.70 3.37
C GLU A 77 -7.13 -5.83 4.39
N THR A 78 -6.88 -5.41 5.62
CA THR A 78 -7.85 -5.48 6.72
C THR A 78 -9.10 -4.67 6.39
N GLN A 79 -8.92 -3.44 5.93
CA GLN A 79 -10.02 -2.51 5.70
C GLN A 79 -10.90 -2.93 4.51
N VAL A 80 -10.30 -3.46 3.44
CA VAL A 80 -11.10 -3.92 2.29
C VAL A 80 -11.84 -5.22 2.62
N LEU A 81 -11.30 -6.07 3.47
CA LEU A 81 -12.01 -7.27 3.95
C LEU A 81 -13.18 -6.87 4.86
N ILE A 82 -13.02 -5.84 5.69
CA ILE A 82 -14.13 -5.28 6.47
C ILE A 82 -15.22 -4.76 5.52
N ALA A 83 -14.84 -4.03 4.48
CA ALA A 83 -15.78 -3.52 3.49
C ALA A 83 -16.55 -4.64 2.80
N GLN A 84 -15.86 -5.72 2.46
CA GLN A 84 -16.50 -6.89 1.86
C GLN A 84 -17.52 -7.51 2.81
N ASN A 85 -17.15 -7.66 4.07
CA ASN A 85 -18.06 -8.22 5.09
C ASN A 85 -19.30 -7.36 5.30
N LEU A 86 -19.16 -6.05 5.10
CA LEU A 86 -20.26 -5.10 5.21
C LEU A 86 -21.11 -5.03 3.92
N GLY A 87 -20.70 -5.72 2.87
CA GLY A 87 -21.42 -5.72 1.61
C GLY A 87 -21.17 -4.49 0.73
N TYR A 88 -20.11 -3.73 1.00
CA TYR A 88 -19.81 -2.50 0.25
C TYR A 88 -19.13 -2.76 -1.09
N THR A 89 -18.60 -3.95 -1.29
CA THR A 89 -17.86 -4.30 -2.50
C THR A 89 -18.07 -5.79 -2.81
N ASN A 90 -17.85 -6.17 -4.07
CA ASN A 90 -18.07 -7.55 -4.50
C ASN A 90 -16.78 -8.38 -4.40
N PRO A 91 -16.92 -9.74 -4.29
CA PRO A 91 -15.75 -10.61 -4.14
C PRO A 91 -14.75 -10.54 -5.30
N ASP A 92 -15.21 -10.33 -6.53
CA ASP A 92 -14.31 -10.30 -7.70
C ASP A 92 -13.39 -9.09 -7.63
N GLU A 93 -13.92 -7.93 -7.28
CA GLU A 93 -13.15 -6.70 -7.12
C GLU A 93 -12.10 -6.83 -6.03
N ILE A 94 -12.48 -7.43 -4.90
CA ILE A 94 -11.58 -7.69 -3.77
C ILE A 94 -10.47 -8.66 -4.17
N THR A 95 -10.80 -9.74 -4.87
CA THR A 95 -9.82 -10.75 -5.27
C THR A 95 -8.71 -10.14 -6.13
N VAL A 96 -9.08 -9.31 -7.12
CA VAL A 96 -8.12 -8.65 -7.99
C VAL A 96 -7.22 -7.70 -7.18
N LEU A 97 -7.83 -6.91 -6.31
CA LEU A 97 -7.09 -5.94 -5.49
C LEU A 97 -6.11 -6.63 -4.54
N LEU A 98 -6.56 -7.67 -3.84
CA LEU A 98 -5.72 -8.37 -2.87
C LEU A 98 -4.56 -9.10 -3.54
N LYS A 99 -4.76 -9.62 -4.74
CA LYS A 99 -3.71 -10.26 -5.51
C LYS A 99 -2.59 -9.26 -5.83
N GLU A 100 -2.95 -8.07 -6.30
CA GLU A 100 -1.99 -7.01 -6.60
C GLU A 100 -1.30 -6.51 -5.32
N LEU A 101 -2.06 -6.35 -4.24
CA LEU A 101 -1.53 -5.93 -2.96
C LEU A 101 -0.50 -6.94 -2.43
N TYR A 102 -0.82 -8.24 -2.54
CA TYR A 102 0.10 -9.30 -2.12
C TYR A 102 1.41 -9.25 -2.91
N ARG A 103 1.32 -9.01 -4.23
CA ARG A 103 2.51 -8.85 -5.07
C ARG A 103 3.41 -7.72 -4.58
N ILE A 104 2.80 -6.59 -4.23
CA ILE A 104 3.54 -5.44 -3.69
C ILE A 104 4.21 -5.80 -2.36
N MET A 105 3.51 -6.51 -1.48
CA MET A 105 4.07 -6.93 -0.20
C MET A 105 5.28 -7.86 -0.38
N VAL A 106 5.22 -8.77 -1.34
CA VAL A 106 6.36 -9.65 -1.67
C VAL A 106 7.53 -8.82 -2.17
N MET A 107 7.27 -7.86 -3.06
CA MET A 107 8.32 -6.98 -3.59
C MET A 107 8.98 -6.17 -2.47
N LEU A 108 8.16 -5.62 -1.55
CA LEU A 108 8.67 -4.86 -0.40
C LEU A 108 9.55 -5.73 0.49
N ASN A 109 9.09 -6.93 0.82
CA ASN A 109 9.87 -7.86 1.65
C ASN A 109 11.20 -8.23 1.00
N ASN A 110 11.19 -8.48 -0.30
CA ASN A 110 12.42 -8.84 -1.02
C ASN A 110 13.41 -7.67 -1.05
N PHE A 111 12.91 -6.46 -1.25
CA PHE A 111 13.75 -5.27 -1.26
C PHE A 111 14.34 -4.99 0.12
N ILE A 112 13.54 -5.13 1.16
CA ILE A 112 14.01 -5.00 2.55
C ILE A 112 15.15 -5.98 2.81
N LYS A 113 14.98 -7.25 2.44
CA LYS A 113 16.03 -8.26 2.61
C LYS A 113 17.30 -7.87 1.88
N LYS A 114 17.17 -7.39 0.65
CA LYS A 114 18.31 -6.95 -0.16
C LYS A 114 19.06 -5.80 0.51
N LEU A 115 18.34 -4.79 1.00
CA LEU A 115 18.97 -3.65 1.67
C LEU A 115 19.63 -4.05 2.98
N LYS A 116 19.06 -5.01 3.70
CA LYS A 116 19.64 -5.49 4.97
C LYS A 116 21.00 -6.16 4.79
N THR A 117 21.32 -6.63 3.59
CA THR A 117 22.65 -7.22 3.33
C THR A 117 23.74 -6.13 3.33
N ASN A 118 23.38 -4.86 3.28
CA ASN A 118 24.31 -3.73 3.23
C ASN A 118 24.68 -3.18 4.61
N TYR A 119 24.10 -3.75 5.70
CA TYR A 119 24.41 -3.27 7.05
C TYR A 119 24.28 -4.34 8.12
#